data_829c1a471e5a8d5164bb8945d2edf65d
#
_entry.id   829c1a471e5a8d5164bb8945d2edf65d
#
_cell.length_a   1.000
_cell.length_b   1.000
_cell.length_c   1.000
_cell.angle_alpha   90.00
_cell.angle_beta   90.00
_cell.angle_gamma   90.00
#
_symmetry.space_group_name_H-M   'P 1'
#
loop_
_entity.id
_entity.type
_entity.pdbx_description
1 polymer ?
#
loop_
_entity_poly.entity_id
_entity_poly.type
_entity_poly.pdbx_seq_one_letter_code
_entity_poly.pdbx_strand_id
1 'polypeptide(L)'
;MKIRKNDIVTNNKELTVGTFYTKVVPAGTQLRVWKTTRDGKLYCSADHTVTSQTIVIASSEVSKVEKPLPTVRVGDIFVSSWGYDQTNVDFYKVLNVKNKTAVLVEIGQTRNYTGHMQGICIPDPTVMGKKTLTKRIQSYRDTPFFKIASYASASPWDGKNEHFSEWA
;
A
#
# COMPACT_ATOMS: atom_id res chain seq x y z
N MET A 1 2.53 18.30 12.39
CA MET A 1 2.31 17.23 11.37
C MET A 1 3.64 16.95 10.67
N LYS A 2 4.10 15.70 10.58
CA LYS A 2 5.40 15.36 9.95
C LYS A 2 5.20 15.00 8.49
N ILE A 3 5.74 15.81 7.58
CA ILE A 3 5.74 15.56 6.14
C ILE A 3 6.99 14.76 5.77
N ARG A 4 6.84 13.75 4.91
CA ARG A 4 7.91 12.83 4.50
C ARG A 4 8.05 12.81 2.98
N LYS A 5 9.15 12.24 2.49
CA LYS A 5 9.32 11.92 1.07
C LYS A 5 8.15 11.05 0.58
N ASN A 6 7.67 11.34 -0.63
CA ASN A 6 6.51 10.75 -1.31
C ASN A 6 5.12 11.14 -0.75
N ASP A 7 5.04 11.96 0.28
CA ASP A 7 3.76 12.56 0.66
C ASP A 7 3.26 13.50 -0.45
N ILE A 8 1.94 13.58 -0.57
CA ILE A 8 1.29 14.60 -1.37
C ILE A 8 0.87 15.72 -0.42
N VAL A 9 1.16 16.93 -0.81
CA VAL A 9 0.79 18.15 -0.07
C VAL A 9 0.05 19.11 -1.01
N THR A 10 -0.80 19.95 -0.44
CA THR A 10 -1.45 21.04 -1.17
C THR A 10 -0.83 22.35 -0.69
N ASN A 11 -0.40 23.21 -1.62
CA ASN A 11 0.09 24.55 -1.26
C ASN A 11 -1.09 25.43 -0.82
N ASN A 12 -0.88 26.16 0.27
CA ASN A 12 -1.92 27.03 0.85
C ASN A 12 -1.95 28.42 0.20
N LYS A 13 -0.94 28.76 -0.59
CA LYS A 13 -0.79 30.05 -1.26
C LYS A 13 -0.35 29.84 -2.70
N GLU A 14 -0.64 30.82 -3.54
CA GLU A 14 -0.04 30.92 -4.86
C GLU A 14 1.49 31.07 -4.75
N LEU A 15 2.23 30.34 -5.58
CA LEU A 15 3.67 30.31 -5.59
C LEU A 15 4.19 30.72 -6.95
N THR A 16 5.21 31.57 -6.94
CA THR A 16 5.97 31.92 -8.16
C THR A 16 7.28 31.16 -8.12
N VAL A 17 7.53 30.33 -9.14
CA VAL A 17 8.71 29.46 -9.21
C VAL A 17 9.49 29.69 -10.50
N GLY A 18 10.81 29.64 -10.41
CA GLY A 18 11.74 29.82 -11.51
C GLY A 18 12.51 31.13 -11.45
N THR A 19 13.71 31.13 -12.05
CA THR A 19 14.62 32.29 -12.04
C THR A 19 14.62 33.01 -13.39
N PHE A 20 14.53 32.29 -14.50
CA PHE A 20 14.52 32.84 -15.85
C PHE A 20 13.16 32.76 -16.55
N TYR A 21 12.37 31.70 -16.19
CA TYR A 21 10.99 31.56 -16.64
C TYR A 21 10.13 31.36 -15.41
N THR A 22 9.41 32.36 -15.02
CA THR A 22 8.50 32.34 -13.88
C THR A 22 7.24 31.56 -14.21
N LYS A 23 6.96 30.52 -13.45
CA LYS A 23 5.71 29.77 -13.48
C LYS A 23 4.92 30.07 -12.21
N VAL A 24 3.66 30.39 -12.36
CA VAL A 24 2.73 30.53 -11.24
C VAL A 24 2.12 29.19 -10.94
N VAL A 25 2.18 28.78 -9.67
CA VAL A 25 1.53 27.57 -9.15
C VAL A 25 0.38 28.02 -8.27
N PRO A 26 -0.88 27.86 -8.72
CA PRO A 26 -2.06 28.33 -7.99
C PRO A 26 -2.15 27.71 -6.60
N ALA A 27 -2.74 28.40 -5.64
CA ALA A 27 -3.10 27.84 -4.34
C ALA A 27 -4.03 26.62 -4.54
N GLY A 28 -3.90 25.63 -3.70
CA GLY A 28 -4.66 24.38 -3.83
C GLY A 28 -4.03 23.35 -4.78
N THR A 29 -2.90 23.64 -5.42
CA THR A 29 -2.21 22.67 -6.28
C THR A 29 -1.63 21.52 -5.46
N GLN A 30 -1.86 20.29 -5.90
CA GLN A 30 -1.25 19.12 -5.29
C GLN A 30 0.21 18.97 -5.75
N LEU A 31 1.09 18.84 -4.78
CA LEU A 31 2.53 18.73 -4.98
C LEU A 31 3.03 17.42 -4.37
N ARG A 32 3.90 16.71 -5.09
CA ARG A 32 4.58 15.53 -4.55
C ARG A 32 5.91 15.93 -3.92
N VAL A 33 6.11 15.60 -2.67
CA VAL A 33 7.36 15.83 -1.94
C VAL A 33 8.37 14.75 -2.30
N TRP A 34 9.52 15.14 -2.85
CA TRP A 34 10.60 14.20 -3.15
C TRP A 34 11.81 14.32 -2.21
N LYS A 35 11.96 15.46 -1.49
CA LYS A 35 12.98 15.67 -0.47
C LYS A 35 12.43 16.57 0.63
N THR A 36 12.86 16.30 1.87
CA THR A 36 12.62 17.14 3.04
C THR A 36 13.95 17.49 3.68
N THR A 37 14.09 18.70 4.21
CA THR A 37 15.28 19.14 4.92
C THR A 37 15.01 19.30 6.43
N ARG A 38 16.06 19.41 7.23
CA ARG A 38 15.93 19.56 8.71
C ARG A 38 15.37 20.93 9.09
N ASP A 39 15.59 21.95 8.28
CA ASP A 39 15.06 23.32 8.43
C ASP A 39 13.62 23.48 7.96
N GLY A 40 12.94 22.38 7.62
CA GLY A 40 11.52 22.36 7.26
C GLY A 40 11.19 22.76 5.81
N LYS A 41 12.20 22.83 4.92
CA LYS A 41 11.95 23.02 3.50
C LYS A 41 11.56 21.71 2.81
N LEU A 42 10.60 21.80 1.91
CA LEU A 42 10.11 20.71 1.08
C LEU A 42 10.50 20.99 -0.37
N TYR A 43 11.05 19.98 -1.02
CA TYR A 43 11.33 19.99 -2.45
C TYR A 43 10.23 19.18 -3.13
N CYS A 44 9.43 19.83 -3.96
CA CYS A 44 8.22 19.26 -4.55
C CYS A 44 8.24 19.36 -6.07
N SER A 45 7.38 18.56 -6.71
CA SER A 45 7.03 18.69 -8.12
C SER A 45 5.50 18.73 -8.28
N ALA A 46 5.01 19.52 -9.21
CA ALA A 46 3.59 19.64 -9.51
C ALA A 46 3.08 18.49 -10.42
N ASP A 47 3.95 17.94 -11.26
CA ASP A 47 3.61 16.88 -12.22
C ASP A 47 4.43 15.62 -12.00
N HIS A 48 3.93 14.50 -12.45
CA HIS A 48 4.62 13.20 -12.39
C HIS A 48 5.80 13.08 -13.37
N THR A 49 6.08 14.11 -14.17
CA THR A 49 7.14 14.12 -15.19
C THR A 49 8.46 14.64 -14.61
N VAL A 50 9.55 13.98 -14.94
CA VAL A 50 10.92 14.24 -14.46
C VAL A 50 11.48 15.61 -14.89
N THR A 51 10.78 16.33 -15.76
CA THR A 51 11.19 17.63 -16.31
C THR A 51 10.54 18.83 -15.62
N SER A 52 9.72 18.62 -14.60
CA SER A 52 9.07 19.71 -13.88
C SER A 52 10.05 20.44 -12.97
N GLN A 53 9.96 21.77 -12.96
CA GLN A 53 10.76 22.61 -12.07
C GLN A 53 10.58 22.21 -10.62
N THR A 54 11.67 22.12 -9.89
CA THR A 54 11.64 21.88 -8.45
C THR A 54 11.02 23.08 -7.74
N ILE A 55 9.97 22.86 -7.02
CA ILE A 55 9.30 23.83 -6.15
C ILE A 55 9.86 23.67 -4.75
N VAL A 56 10.44 24.72 -4.19
CA VAL A 56 10.90 24.73 -2.79
C VAL A 56 9.91 25.53 -1.98
N ILE A 57 9.29 24.89 -0.98
CA ILE A 57 8.25 25.50 -0.14
C ILE A 57 8.48 25.15 1.33
N ALA A 58 8.13 26.04 2.23
CA ALA A 58 8.19 25.73 3.66
C ALA A 58 7.06 24.76 4.06
N SER A 59 7.35 23.86 4.99
CA SER A 59 6.35 22.89 5.48
C SER A 59 5.15 23.54 6.17
N SER A 60 5.28 24.78 6.62
CA SER A 60 4.20 25.61 7.19
C SER A 60 3.20 26.14 6.13
N GLU A 61 3.60 26.17 4.86
CA GLU A 61 2.82 26.73 3.76
C GLU A 61 2.07 25.67 2.96
N VAL A 62 2.07 24.43 3.43
CA VAL A 62 1.37 23.32 2.81
C VAL A 62 0.50 22.56 3.81
N SER A 63 -0.57 21.99 3.30
CA SER A 63 -1.41 21.03 4.00
C SER A 63 -1.14 19.64 3.43
N LYS A 64 -0.95 18.64 4.31
CA LYS A 64 -0.77 17.27 3.87
C LYS A 64 -2.10 16.71 3.38
N VAL A 65 -2.10 16.21 2.15
CA VAL A 65 -3.24 15.46 1.62
C VAL A 65 -3.21 14.07 2.25
N GLU A 66 -4.15 13.80 3.12
CA GLU A 66 -4.35 12.44 3.63
C GLU A 66 -5.02 11.62 2.53
N LYS A 67 -4.25 10.69 1.95
CA LYS A 67 -4.82 9.73 1.03
C LYS A 67 -5.78 8.84 1.81
N PRO A 68 -7.05 8.71 1.39
CA PRO A 68 -7.96 7.79 2.05
C PRO A 68 -7.36 6.40 2.02
N LEU A 69 -7.43 5.70 3.15
CA LEU A 69 -7.00 4.30 3.19
C LEU A 69 -7.93 3.49 2.28
N PRO A 70 -7.38 2.57 1.51
CA PRO A 70 -8.21 1.67 0.72
C PRO A 70 -9.17 0.92 1.64
N THR A 71 -10.39 0.73 1.18
CA THR A 71 -11.44 0.13 1.97
C THR A 71 -11.14 -1.35 2.21
N VAL A 72 -10.98 -1.73 3.46
CA VAL A 72 -10.91 -3.12 3.94
C VAL A 72 -12.13 -3.36 4.82
N ARG A 73 -12.85 -4.44 4.58
CA ARG A 73 -14.09 -4.78 5.29
C ARG A 73 -13.93 -6.09 6.04
N VAL A 74 -14.72 -6.26 7.09
CA VAL A 74 -14.87 -7.56 7.76
C VAL A 74 -15.42 -8.58 6.76
N GLY A 75 -14.80 -9.74 6.71
CA GLY A 75 -15.13 -10.81 5.75
C GLY A 75 -14.25 -10.83 4.49
N ASP A 76 -13.55 -9.74 4.17
CA ASP A 76 -12.63 -9.73 3.03
C ASP A 76 -11.56 -10.81 3.18
N ILE A 77 -11.22 -11.45 2.07
CA ILE A 77 -10.18 -12.47 1.98
C ILE A 77 -8.95 -11.87 1.32
N PHE A 78 -7.81 -12.15 1.91
CA PHE A 78 -6.48 -11.76 1.43
C PHE A 78 -5.66 -13.00 1.17
N VAL A 79 -4.83 -12.96 0.13
CA VAL A 79 -3.92 -14.04 -0.25
C VAL A 79 -2.48 -13.59 -0.14
N SER A 80 -1.63 -14.47 0.35
CA SER A 80 -0.18 -14.30 0.43
C SER A 80 0.50 -15.46 -0.30
N SER A 81 1.19 -15.16 -1.39
CA SER A 81 2.04 -16.12 -2.09
C SER A 81 3.50 -15.81 -1.76
N TRP A 82 4.25 -16.83 -1.30
CA TRP A 82 5.61 -16.65 -0.83
C TRP A 82 6.43 -17.93 -0.98
N GLY A 83 7.76 -17.80 -0.94
CA GLY A 83 8.74 -18.89 -1.05
C GLY A 83 9.78 -18.54 -2.10
N TYR A 84 10.89 -19.28 -2.11
CA TYR A 84 11.98 -19.12 -3.06
C TYR A 84 12.01 -20.29 -4.05
N ASP A 85 12.13 -21.52 -3.54
CA ASP A 85 12.19 -22.73 -4.37
C ASP A 85 10.83 -23.41 -4.57
N GLN A 86 9.86 -23.06 -3.71
CA GLN A 86 8.48 -23.51 -3.79
C GLN A 86 7.54 -22.31 -3.62
N THR A 87 6.31 -22.45 -4.05
CA THR A 87 5.27 -21.43 -3.88
C THR A 87 4.29 -21.87 -2.82
N ASN A 88 4.39 -21.25 -1.64
CA ASN A 88 3.39 -21.40 -0.58
C ASN A 88 2.28 -20.36 -0.76
N VAL A 89 1.07 -20.76 -0.50
CA VAL A 89 -0.10 -19.89 -0.56
C VAL A 89 -0.84 -19.97 0.77
N ASP A 90 -1.04 -18.82 1.40
CA ASP A 90 -1.82 -18.70 2.63
C ASP A 90 -2.97 -17.72 2.41
N PHE A 91 -4.14 -18.04 2.94
CA PHE A 91 -5.30 -17.16 2.88
C PHE A 91 -5.65 -16.63 4.26
N TYR A 92 -6.06 -15.36 4.31
CA TYR A 92 -6.41 -14.66 5.52
C TYR A 92 -7.79 -14.02 5.39
N LYS A 93 -8.64 -14.20 6.39
CA LYS A 93 -9.94 -13.54 6.50
C LYS A 93 -9.88 -12.40 7.50
N VAL A 94 -10.46 -11.27 7.14
CA VAL A 94 -10.57 -10.11 8.02
C VAL A 94 -11.70 -10.34 9.03
N LEU A 95 -11.36 -10.36 10.31
CA LEU A 95 -12.33 -10.52 11.40
C LEU A 95 -12.82 -9.19 11.96
N ASN A 96 -11.95 -8.18 11.99
CA ASN A 96 -12.28 -6.87 12.52
C ASN A 96 -11.41 -5.81 11.86
N VAL A 97 -11.95 -4.59 11.74
CA VAL A 97 -11.21 -3.42 11.23
C VAL A 97 -11.40 -2.28 12.23
N LYS A 98 -10.29 -1.72 12.70
CA LYS A 98 -10.30 -0.55 13.60
C LYS A 98 -9.27 0.47 13.13
N ASN A 99 -9.74 1.62 12.70
CA ASN A 99 -8.90 2.71 12.18
C ASN A 99 -7.96 2.22 11.03
N LYS A 100 -6.66 2.22 11.29
CA LYS A 100 -5.59 1.82 10.34
C LYS A 100 -5.10 0.38 10.55
N THR A 101 -5.83 -0.44 11.29
CA THR A 101 -5.46 -1.84 11.61
C THR A 101 -6.61 -2.79 11.36
N ALA A 102 -6.29 -4.03 11.02
CA ALA A 102 -7.24 -5.11 10.92
C ALA A 102 -6.76 -6.32 11.73
N VAL A 103 -7.70 -7.09 12.22
CA VAL A 103 -7.49 -8.42 12.82
C VAL A 103 -7.77 -9.44 11.74
N LEU A 104 -6.77 -10.26 11.45
CA LEU A 104 -6.81 -11.31 10.45
C LEU A 104 -6.75 -12.67 11.13
N VAL A 105 -7.37 -13.66 10.53
CA VAL A 105 -7.19 -15.07 10.85
C VAL A 105 -6.79 -15.81 9.58
N GLU A 106 -5.83 -16.69 9.68
CA GLU A 106 -5.51 -17.62 8.60
C GLU A 106 -6.69 -18.59 8.43
N ILE A 107 -7.06 -18.85 7.19
CA ILE A 107 -8.13 -19.78 6.83
C ILE A 107 -7.59 -20.94 6.01
N GLY A 108 -8.32 -22.05 5.98
CA GLY A 108 -7.98 -23.20 5.18
C GLY A 108 -7.98 -22.92 3.68
N GLN A 109 -7.55 -23.91 2.94
CA GLN A 109 -7.57 -23.90 1.47
C GLN A 109 -7.92 -25.28 0.93
N THR A 110 -8.68 -25.29 -0.14
CA THR A 110 -8.89 -26.50 -0.96
C THR A 110 -7.86 -26.53 -2.05
N ARG A 111 -7.08 -27.62 -2.11
CA ARG A 111 -6.01 -27.82 -3.10
C ARG A 111 -6.44 -28.82 -4.15
N ASN A 112 -6.11 -28.52 -5.41
CA ASN A 112 -6.27 -29.42 -6.54
C ASN A 112 -4.94 -29.54 -7.28
N TYR A 113 -4.35 -30.72 -7.22
CA TYR A 113 -3.06 -30.99 -7.86
C TYR A 113 -3.27 -31.16 -9.37
N THR A 114 -2.57 -30.35 -10.16
CA THR A 114 -2.62 -30.34 -11.63
C THR A 114 -1.38 -30.97 -12.26
N GLY A 115 -0.38 -31.34 -11.46
CA GLY A 115 0.87 -31.99 -11.86
C GLY A 115 1.63 -32.51 -10.66
N HIS A 116 2.86 -33.01 -10.91
CA HIS A 116 3.73 -33.45 -9.83
C HIS A 116 4.13 -32.25 -8.97
N MET A 117 3.78 -32.31 -7.68
CA MET A 117 4.13 -31.30 -6.66
C MET A 117 3.72 -29.87 -6.99
N GLN A 118 2.66 -29.70 -7.77
CA GLN A 118 2.10 -28.39 -8.10
C GLN A 118 0.60 -28.47 -8.35
N GLY A 119 -0.08 -27.38 -8.15
CA GLY A 119 -1.51 -27.31 -8.34
C GLY A 119 -2.07 -25.89 -8.16
N ILE A 120 -3.37 -25.88 -8.02
CA ILE A 120 -4.14 -24.67 -7.75
C ILE A 120 -4.87 -24.81 -6.40
N CYS A 121 -5.07 -23.70 -5.72
CA CYS A 121 -5.84 -23.67 -4.48
C CYS A 121 -6.79 -22.47 -4.44
N ILE A 122 -7.83 -22.63 -3.66
CA ILE A 122 -8.81 -21.59 -3.33
C ILE A 122 -9.02 -21.55 -1.82
N PRO A 123 -9.42 -20.40 -1.23
CA PRO A 123 -9.66 -20.31 0.20
C PRO A 123 -10.85 -21.16 0.63
N ASP A 124 -10.71 -21.78 1.79
CA ASP A 124 -11.80 -22.44 2.51
C ASP A 124 -12.10 -21.67 3.79
N PRO A 125 -13.08 -20.75 3.79
CA PRO A 125 -13.42 -19.94 4.95
C PRO A 125 -14.13 -20.70 6.07
N THR A 126 -14.46 -21.98 5.88
CA THR A 126 -15.06 -22.83 6.93
C THR A 126 -14.02 -23.35 7.90
N VAL A 127 -12.76 -23.44 7.44
CA VAL A 127 -11.60 -23.85 8.25
C VAL A 127 -10.87 -22.62 8.74
N MET A 128 -10.94 -22.34 10.02
CA MET A 128 -10.29 -21.18 10.62
C MET A 128 -9.12 -21.57 11.51
N GLY A 129 -8.01 -20.89 11.36
CA GLY A 129 -6.83 -21.03 12.20
C GLY A 129 -7.10 -20.57 13.65
N LYS A 130 -6.31 -21.07 14.58
CA LYS A 130 -6.43 -20.75 16.01
C LYS A 130 -5.84 -19.40 16.39
N LYS A 131 -4.93 -18.86 15.58
CA LYS A 131 -4.19 -17.61 15.87
C LYS A 131 -4.72 -16.47 15.03
N THR A 132 -4.90 -15.31 15.69
CA THR A 132 -5.21 -14.06 15.01
C THR A 132 -3.98 -13.18 14.89
N LEU A 133 -3.91 -12.40 13.81
CA LEU A 133 -2.84 -11.44 13.54
C LEU A 133 -3.43 -10.04 13.50
N THR A 134 -2.95 -9.14 14.34
CA THR A 134 -3.29 -7.71 14.21
C THR A 134 -2.24 -7.04 13.31
N LYS A 135 -2.67 -6.57 12.16
CA LYS A 135 -1.80 -5.97 11.13
C LYS A 135 -2.28 -4.59 10.74
N ARG A 136 -1.32 -3.73 10.40
CA ARG A 136 -1.62 -2.40 9.87
C ARG A 136 -2.03 -2.50 8.41
N ILE A 137 -3.13 -1.84 8.04
CA ILE A 137 -3.55 -1.66 6.65
C ILE A 137 -2.54 -0.74 5.98
N GLN A 138 -1.94 -1.21 4.91
CA GLN A 138 -1.03 -0.47 4.04
C GLN A 138 -1.63 -0.39 2.65
N SER A 139 -1.11 0.48 1.79
CA SER A 139 -1.56 0.57 0.40
C SER A 139 -0.39 0.73 -0.56
N TYR A 140 -0.50 0.08 -1.70
CA TYR A 140 0.36 0.28 -2.85
C TYR A 140 -0.54 0.50 -4.07
N ARG A 141 -0.38 1.64 -4.75
CA ARG A 141 -1.24 2.03 -5.90
C ARG A 141 -2.73 1.86 -5.63
N ASP A 142 -3.18 2.31 -4.44
CA ASP A 142 -4.56 2.23 -3.95
C ASP A 142 -5.08 0.82 -3.60
N THR A 143 -4.28 -0.22 -3.80
CA THR A 143 -4.60 -1.58 -3.36
C THR A 143 -4.17 -1.78 -1.92
N PRO A 144 -5.07 -2.24 -1.02
CA PRO A 144 -4.70 -2.55 0.36
C PRO A 144 -3.82 -3.79 0.42
N PHE A 145 -2.91 -3.81 1.39
CA PHE A 145 -2.16 -5.03 1.68
C PHE A 145 -1.77 -5.10 3.16
N PHE A 146 -1.45 -6.31 3.61
CA PHE A 146 -0.94 -6.57 4.95
C PHE A 146 0.47 -7.17 4.86
N LYS A 147 1.41 -6.62 5.62
CA LYS A 147 2.72 -7.26 5.78
C LYS A 147 2.61 -8.38 6.82
N ILE A 148 2.55 -9.61 6.37
CA ILE A 148 2.40 -10.80 7.22
C ILE A 148 3.73 -11.11 7.92
N ALA A 149 4.82 -11.20 7.15
CA ALA A 149 6.17 -11.41 7.62
C ALA A 149 7.15 -10.50 6.88
N SER A 150 8.44 -10.57 7.18
CA SER A 150 9.48 -9.82 6.45
C SER A 150 9.53 -10.18 4.96
N TYR A 151 9.25 -11.42 4.64
CA TYR A 151 9.28 -12.02 3.31
C TYR A 151 7.90 -12.18 2.66
N ALA A 152 6.79 -11.96 3.39
CA ALA A 152 5.44 -12.24 2.91
C ALA A 152 4.49 -11.07 3.13
N SER A 153 3.70 -10.77 2.11
CA SER A 153 2.62 -9.78 2.15
C SER A 153 1.34 -10.38 1.57
N ALA A 154 0.21 -10.06 2.17
CA ALA A 154 -1.10 -10.48 1.70
C ALA A 154 -1.81 -9.33 0.99
N SER A 155 -2.32 -9.57 -0.21
CA SER A 155 -3.14 -8.68 -1.03
C SER A 155 -4.58 -9.22 -1.17
N PRO A 156 -5.57 -8.38 -1.55
CA PRO A 156 -6.93 -8.85 -1.74
C PRO A 156 -6.98 -10.01 -2.73
N TRP A 157 -7.66 -11.08 -2.34
CA TRP A 157 -7.92 -12.18 -3.25
C TRP A 157 -8.94 -11.76 -4.31
N ASP A 158 -8.66 -12.01 -5.58
CA ASP A 158 -9.48 -11.58 -6.72
C ASP A 158 -10.56 -12.58 -7.14
N GLY A 159 -10.74 -13.66 -6.36
CA GLY A 159 -11.70 -14.71 -6.64
C GLY A 159 -11.19 -15.81 -7.58
N LYS A 160 -9.94 -15.74 -8.01
CA LYS A 160 -9.36 -16.75 -8.90
C LYS A 160 -8.56 -17.79 -8.14
N ASN A 161 -8.25 -18.87 -8.85
CA ASN A 161 -7.36 -19.91 -8.34
C ASN A 161 -5.94 -19.36 -8.18
N GLU A 162 -5.32 -19.66 -7.06
CA GLU A 162 -3.91 -19.37 -6.80
C GLU A 162 -3.06 -20.60 -7.12
N HIS A 163 -1.88 -20.39 -7.64
CA HIS A 163 -0.96 -21.46 -7.99
C HIS A 163 -0.01 -21.76 -6.82
N PHE A 164 0.14 -23.03 -6.45
CA PHE A 164 1.12 -23.47 -5.47
C PHE A 164 2.06 -24.53 -6.05
N SER A 165 3.26 -24.62 -5.49
CA SER A 165 4.21 -25.69 -5.76
C SER A 165 4.86 -26.16 -4.47
N GLU A 166 5.27 -27.41 -4.44
CA GLU A 166 5.90 -28.07 -3.28
C GLU A 166 7.26 -28.64 -3.71
N TRP A 167 8.17 -28.77 -2.75
CA TRP A 167 9.43 -29.48 -2.96
C TRP A 167 9.30 -30.93 -2.47
N ALA A 168 10.02 -31.84 -3.16
CA ALA A 168 10.16 -33.25 -2.77
C ALA A 168 11.10 -33.40 -1.57
#